data_7f594932d91e83cd91afa4838412261b
#
_entry.id   7f594932d91e83cd91afa4838412261b
#
_cell.length_a   1.000
_cell.length_b   1.000
_cell.length_c   1.000
_cell.angle_alpha   90.00
_cell.angle_beta   90.00
_cell.angle_gamma   90.00
#
_symmetry.space_group_name_H-M   'P 1'
#
loop_
_entity.id
_entity.type
_entity.pdbx_description
1 polymer ?
#
loop_
_entity_poly.entity_id
_entity_poly.type
_entity_poly.pdbx_seq_one_letter_code
_entity_poly.pdbx_strand_id
1 'polypeptide(L)'
;MILLIFLTTAKSYKKSKDGVPKGIAGFVEPLVLFVRDEIARPMIGEHKYKKYMPYLLTVFFFIWTNNIFGLIPIIDGANVSGNIAFTMTLALVTFIITTIKGNKNYWKHIFWMPGVPVPMKIFLAPIEIIGMFVKPLSLMIRLFANITAGHIIILALMSLIFIFETVWISPVSIVFSLFILIIEIIVTAIQAYIFTVLSALYFGMATEEEKHH
;
A
#
# COMPACT_ATOMS: atom_id res chain seq x y z
N MET A 1 -16.09 -7.38 4.70
CA MET A 1 -16.01 -7.90 3.34
C MET A 1 -14.70 -8.65 3.08
N ILE A 2 -13.52 -8.06 3.26
CA ILE A 2 -12.20 -8.70 3.05
C ILE A 2 -12.08 -10.01 3.84
N LEU A 3 -12.44 -10.00 5.11
CA LEU A 3 -12.39 -11.18 5.98
C LEU A 3 -13.29 -12.31 5.46
N LEU A 4 -14.47 -11.98 4.92
CA LEU A 4 -15.36 -12.96 4.28
C LEU A 4 -14.75 -13.56 3.00
N ILE A 5 -14.10 -12.75 2.17
CA ILE A 5 -13.40 -13.21 0.97
C ILE A 5 -12.29 -14.20 1.35
N PHE A 6 -11.45 -13.86 2.33
CA PHE A 6 -10.40 -14.77 2.78
C PHE A 6 -10.93 -16.06 3.43
N LEU A 7 -11.99 -15.95 4.24
CA LEU A 7 -12.62 -17.14 4.84
C LEU A 7 -13.27 -18.04 3.80
N THR A 8 -13.94 -17.48 2.80
CA THR A 8 -14.54 -18.27 1.70
C THR A 8 -13.46 -18.90 0.82
N THR A 9 -12.37 -18.17 0.55
CA THR A 9 -11.21 -18.69 -0.17
C THR A 9 -10.56 -19.85 0.59
N ALA A 10 -10.31 -19.69 1.88
CA ALA A 10 -9.74 -20.75 2.73
C ALA A 10 -10.63 -22.00 2.82
N LYS A 11 -11.97 -21.82 2.88
CA LYS A 11 -12.92 -22.93 2.83
C LYS A 11 -12.94 -23.63 1.46
N SER A 12 -12.80 -22.88 0.37
CA SER A 12 -12.73 -23.40 -1.00
C SER A 12 -11.51 -24.31 -1.19
N TYR A 13 -10.35 -23.92 -0.66
CA TYR A 13 -9.14 -24.76 -0.67
C TYR A 13 -9.31 -26.08 0.09
N LYS A 14 -9.95 -26.05 1.28
CA LYS A 14 -10.23 -27.27 2.06
C LYS A 14 -11.18 -28.23 1.35
N LYS A 15 -12.05 -27.74 0.49
CA LYS A 15 -13.08 -28.52 -0.19
C LYS A 15 -12.63 -29.04 -1.57
N SER A 16 -11.64 -28.44 -2.19
CA SER A 16 -11.11 -28.83 -3.51
C SER A 16 -10.18 -30.03 -3.36
N LYS A 17 -10.56 -31.16 -3.92
CA LYS A 17 -9.75 -32.42 -4.00
C LYS A 17 -8.55 -32.27 -4.96
N ASP A 18 -8.66 -31.38 -5.95
CA ASP A 18 -7.65 -31.20 -7.02
C ASP A 18 -6.73 -30.01 -6.78
N GLY A 19 -6.83 -29.33 -5.62
CA GLY A 19 -5.99 -28.18 -5.30
C GLY A 19 -6.24 -26.92 -6.15
N VAL A 20 -7.16 -26.96 -7.11
CA VAL A 20 -7.48 -25.84 -8.00
C VAL A 20 -8.68 -25.07 -7.43
N PRO A 21 -8.50 -23.82 -6.97
CA PRO A 21 -9.60 -23.03 -6.47
C PRO A 21 -10.51 -22.57 -7.62
N LYS A 22 -11.83 -22.67 -7.43
CA LYS A 22 -12.85 -22.23 -8.37
C LYS A 22 -13.52 -20.93 -7.89
N GLY A 23 -13.94 -20.07 -8.83
CA GLY A 23 -14.66 -18.83 -8.51
C GLY A 23 -13.77 -17.73 -7.93
N ILE A 24 -14.23 -17.05 -6.85
CA ILE A 24 -13.52 -15.94 -6.21
C ILE A 24 -12.10 -16.32 -5.75
N ALA A 25 -11.93 -17.56 -5.30
CA ALA A 25 -10.62 -18.05 -4.88
C ALA A 25 -9.61 -18.08 -6.03
N GLY A 26 -10.04 -18.40 -7.26
CA GLY A 26 -9.19 -18.36 -8.46
C GLY A 26 -8.74 -16.96 -8.86
N PHE A 27 -9.49 -15.90 -8.47
CA PHE A 27 -9.10 -14.52 -8.68
C PHE A 27 -8.14 -14.01 -7.58
N VAL A 28 -8.35 -14.43 -6.35
CA VAL A 28 -7.54 -14.02 -5.19
C VAL A 28 -6.17 -14.69 -5.20
N GLU A 29 -6.07 -15.93 -5.66
CA GLU A 29 -4.82 -16.70 -5.67
C GLU A 29 -3.67 -16.03 -6.44
N PRO A 30 -3.84 -15.61 -7.71
CA PRO A 30 -2.78 -14.91 -8.44
C PRO A 30 -2.27 -13.66 -7.70
N LEU A 31 -3.16 -12.92 -7.03
CA LEU A 31 -2.79 -11.74 -6.25
C LEU A 31 -1.99 -12.11 -4.99
N VAL A 32 -2.38 -13.19 -4.31
CA VAL A 32 -1.62 -13.70 -3.16
C VAL A 32 -0.23 -14.20 -3.59
N LEU A 33 -0.15 -14.90 -4.71
CA LEU A 33 1.11 -15.36 -5.30
C LEU A 33 1.98 -14.17 -5.72
N PHE A 34 1.40 -13.16 -6.34
CA PHE A 34 2.06 -11.92 -6.70
C PHE A 34 2.68 -11.24 -5.47
N VAL A 35 1.92 -11.02 -4.41
CA VAL A 35 2.44 -10.42 -3.17
C VAL A 35 3.54 -11.27 -2.55
N ARG A 36 3.43 -12.61 -2.62
CA ARG A 36 4.43 -13.53 -2.10
C ARG A 36 5.72 -13.49 -2.90
N ASP A 37 5.62 -13.65 -4.23
CA ASP A 37 6.77 -13.94 -5.08
C ASP A 37 7.46 -12.67 -5.57
N GLU A 38 6.70 -11.59 -5.84
CA GLU A 38 7.25 -10.33 -6.35
C GLU A 38 7.55 -9.32 -5.22
N ILE A 39 6.94 -9.46 -4.03
CA ILE A 39 7.12 -8.49 -2.95
C ILE A 39 7.80 -9.14 -1.73
N ALA A 40 7.16 -10.14 -1.12
CA ALA A 40 7.60 -10.63 0.18
C ALA A 40 8.94 -11.37 0.12
N ARG A 41 9.13 -12.26 -0.85
CA ARG A 41 10.35 -13.03 -1.01
C ARG A 41 11.57 -12.18 -1.37
N PRO A 42 11.51 -11.31 -2.40
CA PRO A 42 12.66 -10.49 -2.77
C PRO A 42 13.07 -9.49 -1.70
N MET A 43 12.09 -8.93 -0.95
CA MET A 43 12.35 -7.85 0.00
C MET A 43 12.74 -8.35 1.40
N ILE A 44 12.17 -9.48 1.86
CA ILE A 44 12.37 -9.98 3.24
C ILE A 44 13.29 -11.20 3.27
N GLY A 45 13.37 -11.93 2.16
CA GLY A 45 14.15 -13.17 2.04
C GLY A 45 13.34 -14.44 2.30
N GLU A 46 13.81 -15.55 1.72
CA GLU A 46 13.09 -16.84 1.65
C GLU A 46 12.73 -17.44 3.03
N HIS A 47 13.55 -17.20 4.07
CA HIS A 47 13.32 -17.81 5.38
C HIS A 47 12.38 -17.03 6.28
N LYS A 48 12.28 -15.71 6.11
CA LYS A 48 11.59 -14.80 7.05
C LYS A 48 10.25 -14.28 6.52
N TYR A 49 10.02 -14.30 5.19
CA TYR A 49 8.82 -13.71 4.57
C TYR A 49 7.51 -14.29 5.12
N LYS A 50 7.46 -15.58 5.44
CA LYS A 50 6.24 -16.26 5.93
C LYS A 50 5.64 -15.61 7.17
N LYS A 51 6.49 -15.05 8.04
CA LYS A 51 6.07 -14.38 9.28
C LYS A 51 5.34 -13.06 9.01
N TYR A 52 5.75 -12.33 7.96
CA TYR A 52 5.22 -11.02 7.61
C TYR A 52 4.14 -11.08 6.53
N MET A 53 4.01 -12.23 5.85
CA MET A 53 3.04 -12.44 4.77
C MET A 53 1.60 -12.12 5.16
N PRO A 54 1.07 -12.52 6.34
CA PRO A 54 -0.29 -12.17 6.73
C PRO A 54 -0.52 -10.66 6.83
N TYR A 55 0.45 -9.93 7.35
CA TYR A 55 0.39 -8.47 7.44
C TYR A 55 0.41 -7.83 6.03
N LEU A 56 1.34 -8.22 5.18
CA LEU A 56 1.47 -7.69 3.82
C LEU A 56 0.21 -7.92 2.99
N LEU A 57 -0.35 -9.13 3.05
CA LEU A 57 -1.63 -9.44 2.39
C LEU A 57 -2.77 -8.60 2.94
N THR A 58 -2.86 -8.45 4.26
CA THR A 58 -3.91 -7.63 4.89
C THR A 58 -3.82 -6.19 4.41
N VAL A 59 -2.63 -5.61 4.43
CA VAL A 59 -2.40 -4.22 4.01
C VAL A 59 -2.69 -4.05 2.51
N PHE A 60 -2.19 -4.94 1.66
CA PHE A 60 -2.41 -4.90 0.22
C PHE A 60 -3.90 -4.91 -0.13
N PHE A 61 -4.62 -5.93 0.32
CA PHE A 61 -6.05 -6.07 0.01
C PHE A 61 -6.88 -4.99 0.67
N PHE A 62 -6.50 -4.57 1.87
CA PHE A 62 -7.22 -3.54 2.59
C PHE A 62 -7.11 -2.18 1.88
N ILE A 63 -5.91 -1.74 1.52
CA ILE A 63 -5.70 -0.49 0.78
C ILE A 63 -6.39 -0.56 -0.58
N TRP A 64 -6.17 -1.64 -1.33
CA TRP A 64 -6.74 -1.78 -2.66
C TRP A 64 -8.27 -1.75 -2.65
N THR A 65 -8.88 -2.52 -1.75
CA THR A 65 -10.33 -2.56 -1.61
C THR A 65 -10.91 -1.21 -1.18
N ASN A 66 -10.32 -0.57 -0.16
CA ASN A 66 -10.80 0.74 0.29
C ASN A 66 -10.68 1.81 -0.80
N ASN A 67 -9.59 1.80 -1.55
CA ASN A 67 -9.38 2.74 -2.64
C ASN A 67 -10.40 2.54 -3.77
N ILE A 68 -10.68 1.29 -4.16
CA ILE A 68 -11.73 0.98 -5.15
C ILE A 68 -13.11 1.45 -4.66
N PHE A 69 -13.45 1.19 -3.40
CA PHE A 69 -14.72 1.68 -2.84
C PHE A 69 -14.79 3.19 -2.77
N GLY A 70 -13.64 3.84 -2.49
CA GLY A 70 -13.54 5.29 -2.51
C GLY A 70 -13.83 5.91 -3.88
N LEU A 71 -13.62 5.19 -4.98
CA LEU A 71 -13.91 5.67 -6.34
C LEU A 71 -15.41 5.68 -6.69
N ILE A 72 -16.24 4.99 -5.91
CA ILE A 72 -17.68 4.89 -6.19
C ILE A 72 -18.40 6.09 -5.55
N PRO A 73 -18.88 7.08 -6.34
CA PRO A 73 -19.44 8.33 -5.79
C PRO A 73 -20.70 8.11 -4.92
N ILE A 74 -21.40 6.99 -5.14
CA ILE A 74 -22.65 6.66 -4.44
C ILE A 74 -22.41 6.25 -2.98
N ILE A 75 -21.17 5.83 -2.64
CA ILE A 75 -20.79 5.33 -1.32
C ILE A 75 -19.91 6.39 -0.59
N ASP A 76 -20.27 7.64 -0.68
CA ASP A 76 -19.51 8.82 -0.21
C ASP A 76 -19.09 8.74 1.28
N GLY A 77 -19.74 7.90 2.08
CA GLY A 77 -19.37 7.64 3.49
C GLY A 77 -18.29 6.57 3.72
N ALA A 78 -17.90 5.82 2.68
CA ALA A 78 -16.98 4.68 2.81
C ALA A 78 -15.53 5.01 2.40
N ASN A 79 -15.21 6.26 2.10
CA ASN A 79 -13.86 6.69 1.72
C ASN A 79 -12.93 6.79 2.93
N VAL A 80 -12.65 5.62 3.53
CA VAL A 80 -11.79 5.52 4.71
C VAL A 80 -10.35 5.98 4.41
N SER A 81 -9.89 5.75 3.18
CA SER A 81 -8.54 6.14 2.75
C SER A 81 -8.39 7.65 2.48
N GLY A 82 -9.50 8.36 2.24
CA GLY A 82 -9.56 9.83 2.18
C GLY A 82 -9.45 10.48 3.57
N ASN A 83 -9.53 9.70 4.64
CA ASN A 83 -9.34 10.22 5.99
C ASN A 83 -7.86 10.13 6.39
N ILE A 84 -7.23 11.30 6.61
CA ILE A 84 -5.81 11.39 6.96
C ILE A 84 -5.48 10.66 8.27
N ALA A 85 -6.39 10.65 9.25
CA ALA A 85 -6.19 9.93 10.51
C ALA A 85 -6.09 8.42 10.31
N PHE A 86 -6.86 7.88 9.37
CA PHE A 86 -6.83 6.47 9.04
C PHE A 86 -5.55 6.07 8.31
N THR A 87 -5.16 6.83 7.27
CA THR A 87 -3.91 6.58 6.53
C THR A 87 -2.69 6.74 7.43
N MET A 88 -2.74 7.69 8.37
CA MET A 88 -1.72 7.87 9.40
C MET A 88 -1.64 6.65 10.33
N THR A 89 -2.77 6.11 10.77
CA THR A 89 -2.80 4.91 11.63
C THR A 89 -2.13 3.72 10.91
N LEU A 90 -2.43 3.51 9.63
CA LEU A 90 -1.85 2.42 8.85
C LEU A 90 -0.32 2.57 8.70
N ALA A 91 0.13 3.78 8.42
CA ALA A 91 1.55 4.10 8.31
C ALA A 91 2.27 3.96 9.66
N LEU A 92 1.64 4.39 10.76
CA LEU A 92 2.16 4.23 12.12
C LEU A 92 2.27 2.76 12.53
N VAL A 93 1.27 1.93 12.21
CA VAL A 93 1.33 0.48 12.48
C VAL A 93 2.52 -0.15 11.77
N THR A 94 2.73 0.16 10.48
CA THR A 94 3.91 -0.31 9.74
C THR A 94 5.21 0.15 10.41
N PHE A 95 5.28 1.42 10.79
CA PHE A 95 6.43 2.00 11.47
C PHE A 95 6.71 1.32 12.82
N ILE A 96 5.69 1.11 13.64
CA ILE A 96 5.80 0.45 14.94
C ILE A 96 6.29 -0.99 14.78
N ILE A 97 5.72 -1.75 13.83
CA ILE A 97 6.16 -3.13 13.57
C ILE A 97 7.62 -3.16 13.15
N THR A 98 8.04 -2.26 12.25
CA THR A 98 9.43 -2.14 11.78
C THR A 98 10.37 -1.82 12.94
N THR A 99 10.02 -0.84 13.76
CA THR A 99 10.84 -0.37 14.88
C THR A 99 10.99 -1.44 15.97
N ILE A 100 9.89 -2.13 16.34
CA ILE A 100 9.92 -3.20 17.37
C ILE A 100 10.66 -4.44 16.87
N LYS A 101 10.55 -4.75 15.57
CA LYS A 101 11.21 -5.93 14.98
C LYS A 101 12.63 -5.64 14.49
N GLY A 102 13.07 -4.39 14.58
CA GLY A 102 14.42 -3.98 14.20
C GLY A 102 15.49 -4.70 15.00
N ASN A 103 16.41 -5.39 14.30
CA ASN A 103 17.56 -6.06 14.89
C ASN A 103 18.61 -5.03 15.37
N LYS A 104 19.59 -5.51 16.16
CA LYS A 104 20.75 -4.68 16.57
C LYS A 104 21.46 -4.06 15.37
N ASN A 105 21.55 -4.78 14.24
CA ASN A 105 22.16 -4.26 13.02
C ASN A 105 21.36 -3.14 12.38
N TYR A 106 20.02 -3.20 12.41
CA TYR A 106 19.13 -2.13 11.96
C TYR A 106 19.39 -0.84 12.75
N TRP A 107 19.44 -0.91 14.08
CA TRP A 107 19.73 0.23 14.94
C TRP A 107 21.18 0.71 14.79
N LYS A 108 22.14 -0.20 14.64
CA LYS A 108 23.54 0.13 14.35
C LYS A 108 23.68 0.85 13.01
N HIS A 109 22.91 0.46 11.99
CA HIS A 109 22.90 1.13 10.70
C HIS A 109 22.36 2.58 10.80
N ILE A 110 21.30 2.80 11.58
CA ILE A 110 20.70 4.13 11.78
C ILE A 110 21.65 5.07 12.55
N PHE A 111 22.21 4.58 13.66
CA PHE A 111 23.04 5.42 14.54
C PHE A 111 24.51 5.41 14.17
N TRP A 112 25.01 4.32 13.61
CA TRP A 112 26.43 4.12 13.37
C TRP A 112 26.70 3.27 12.13
N MET A 113 26.50 3.85 10.97
CA MET A 113 26.64 3.19 9.67
C MET A 113 28.02 2.55 9.51
N PRO A 114 28.13 1.22 9.30
CA PRO A 114 29.41 0.56 9.09
C PRO A 114 30.03 0.99 7.75
N GLY A 115 31.38 1.03 7.69
CA GLY A 115 32.10 1.34 6.44
C GLY A 115 32.25 2.84 6.11
N VAL A 116 31.74 3.75 6.94
CA VAL A 116 31.79 5.20 6.69
C VAL A 116 32.79 5.88 7.66
N PRO A 117 33.59 6.89 7.23
CA PRO A 117 34.46 7.67 8.11
C PRO A 117 33.68 8.36 9.24
N VAL A 118 34.33 8.48 10.43
CA VAL A 118 33.69 9.03 11.64
C VAL A 118 33.06 10.43 11.43
N PRO A 119 33.71 11.42 10.77
CA PRO A 119 33.09 12.72 10.56
C PRO A 119 31.78 12.65 9.77
N MET A 120 31.71 11.76 8.76
CA MET A 120 30.53 11.60 7.91
C MET A 120 29.40 10.89 8.64
N LYS A 121 29.69 10.00 9.60
CA LYS A 121 28.67 9.34 10.44
C LYS A 121 27.86 10.32 11.26
N ILE A 122 28.51 11.36 11.78
CA ILE A 122 27.86 12.41 12.60
C ILE A 122 26.81 13.17 11.76
N PHE A 123 27.07 13.38 10.47
CA PHE A 123 26.11 14.04 9.58
C PHE A 123 25.03 13.08 9.06
N LEU A 124 25.37 11.81 8.82
CA LEU A 124 24.42 10.84 8.30
C LEU A 124 23.41 10.36 9.35
N ALA A 125 23.80 10.21 10.61
CA ALA A 125 22.92 9.74 11.66
C ALA A 125 21.64 10.61 11.84
N PRO A 126 21.70 11.94 11.90
CA PRO A 126 20.49 12.78 11.93
C PRO A 126 19.62 12.60 10.68
N ILE A 127 20.23 12.48 9.50
CA ILE A 127 19.51 12.29 8.24
C ILE A 127 18.77 10.96 8.24
N GLU A 128 19.39 9.89 8.70
CA GLU A 128 18.79 8.56 8.79
C GLU A 128 17.64 8.52 9.81
N ILE A 129 17.80 9.19 10.96
CA ILE A 129 16.75 9.34 11.96
C ILE A 129 15.56 10.11 11.37
N ILE A 130 15.79 11.24 10.69
CA ILE A 130 14.73 11.99 10.01
C ILE A 130 14.08 11.10 8.93
N GLY A 131 14.88 10.39 8.14
CA GLY A 131 14.42 9.45 7.12
C GLY A 131 13.47 8.38 7.68
N MET A 132 13.75 7.87 8.87
CA MET A 132 12.89 6.88 9.55
C MET A 132 11.48 7.41 9.82
N PHE A 133 11.33 8.70 10.15
CA PHE A 133 10.02 9.34 10.34
C PHE A 133 9.37 9.79 9.02
N VAL A 134 10.16 10.27 8.08
CA VAL A 134 9.67 10.72 6.76
C VAL A 134 9.08 9.56 5.95
N LYS A 135 9.60 8.36 6.08
CA LYS A 135 9.12 7.16 5.36
C LYS A 135 7.62 6.88 5.60
N PRO A 136 7.13 6.70 6.85
CA PRO A 136 5.70 6.51 7.11
C PRO A 136 4.86 7.74 6.76
N LEU A 137 5.40 8.95 6.98
CA LEU A 137 4.72 10.19 6.62
C LEU A 137 4.49 10.28 5.10
N SER A 138 5.48 9.93 4.31
CA SER A 138 5.37 9.88 2.85
C SER A 138 4.32 8.87 2.38
N LEU A 139 4.23 7.70 3.01
CA LEU A 139 3.19 6.71 2.73
C LEU A 139 1.79 7.25 3.03
N MET A 140 1.63 7.90 4.18
CA MET A 140 0.38 8.53 4.59
C MET A 140 -0.07 9.62 3.61
N ILE A 141 0.82 10.59 3.31
CA ILE A 141 0.51 11.71 2.42
C ILE A 141 0.16 11.21 1.03
N ARG A 142 0.92 10.25 0.49
CA ARG A 142 0.67 9.69 -0.84
C ARG A 142 -0.70 9.04 -0.95
N LEU A 143 -1.09 8.24 0.05
CA LEU A 143 -2.38 7.57 0.06
C LEU A 143 -3.53 8.58 0.15
N PHE A 144 -3.43 9.55 1.05
CA PHE A 144 -4.41 10.60 1.22
C PHE A 144 -4.52 11.51 -0.01
N ALA A 145 -3.38 12.00 -0.53
CA ALA A 145 -3.36 12.96 -1.64
C ALA A 145 -3.92 12.37 -2.94
N ASN A 146 -3.59 11.13 -3.28
CA ASN A 146 -4.10 10.50 -4.50
C ASN A 146 -5.62 10.42 -4.51
N ILE A 147 -6.22 9.96 -3.40
CA ILE A 147 -7.68 9.83 -3.32
C ILE A 147 -8.35 11.19 -3.33
N THR A 148 -7.83 12.13 -2.55
CA THR A 148 -8.41 13.49 -2.48
C THR A 148 -8.30 14.21 -3.83
N ALA A 149 -7.16 14.12 -4.51
CA ALA A 149 -6.95 14.73 -5.82
C ALA A 149 -7.92 14.16 -6.87
N GLY A 150 -8.11 12.85 -6.92
CA GLY A 150 -9.02 12.20 -7.84
C GLY A 150 -10.45 12.65 -7.65
N HIS A 151 -10.96 12.68 -6.43
CA HIS A 151 -12.29 13.21 -6.14
C HIS A 151 -12.45 14.67 -6.57
N ILE A 152 -11.48 15.53 -6.28
CA ILE A 152 -11.51 16.94 -6.67
C ILE A 152 -11.59 17.10 -8.19
N ILE A 153 -10.79 16.33 -8.95
CA ILE A 153 -10.77 16.40 -10.42
C ILE A 153 -12.13 15.98 -11.00
N ILE A 154 -12.69 14.87 -10.55
CA ILE A 154 -14.00 14.38 -11.04
C ILE A 154 -15.10 15.40 -10.72
N LEU A 155 -15.14 15.92 -9.50
CA LEU A 155 -16.10 16.93 -9.10
C LEU A 155 -15.95 18.23 -9.90
N ALA A 156 -14.72 18.68 -10.16
CA ALA A 156 -14.44 19.85 -10.99
C ALA A 156 -14.95 19.66 -12.42
N LEU A 157 -14.72 18.50 -13.03
CA LEU A 157 -15.20 18.19 -14.38
C LEU A 157 -16.74 18.13 -14.43
N MET A 158 -17.39 17.59 -13.43
CA MET A 158 -18.85 17.58 -13.34
C MET A 158 -19.42 19.00 -13.12
N SER A 159 -18.74 19.82 -12.32
CA SER A 159 -19.14 21.22 -12.08
C SER A 159 -19.08 22.08 -13.34
N LEU A 160 -18.20 21.78 -14.30
CA LEU A 160 -18.15 22.49 -15.58
C LEU A 160 -19.48 22.46 -16.34
N ILE A 161 -20.22 21.34 -16.27
CA ILE A 161 -21.55 21.21 -16.93
C ILE A 161 -22.52 22.25 -16.38
N PHE A 162 -22.51 22.48 -15.08
CA PHE A 162 -23.39 23.44 -14.40
C PHE A 162 -22.94 24.88 -14.61
N ILE A 163 -21.62 25.15 -14.62
CA ILE A 163 -21.05 26.49 -14.77
C ILE A 163 -21.33 27.07 -16.16
N PHE A 164 -21.22 26.24 -17.20
CA PHE A 164 -21.38 26.71 -18.58
C PHE A 164 -22.84 26.65 -19.07
N GLU A 165 -23.76 26.06 -18.28
CA GLU A 165 -25.16 25.90 -18.60
C GLU A 165 -25.45 25.38 -20.03
N THR A 166 -24.49 24.74 -20.64
CA THR A 166 -24.50 24.31 -22.04
C THR A 166 -24.41 22.80 -22.16
N VAL A 167 -25.45 22.18 -22.70
CA VAL A 167 -25.57 20.73 -22.90
C VAL A 167 -24.41 20.18 -23.77
N TRP A 168 -23.85 20.99 -24.65
CA TRP A 168 -22.74 20.60 -25.53
C TRP A 168 -21.42 20.26 -24.80
N ILE A 169 -21.24 20.79 -23.60
CA ILE A 169 -20.06 20.50 -22.77
C ILE A 169 -20.20 19.15 -22.06
N SER A 170 -21.42 18.69 -21.82
CA SER A 170 -21.71 17.45 -21.10
C SER A 170 -21.00 16.21 -21.70
N PRO A 171 -21.02 15.92 -23.01
CA PRO A 171 -20.32 14.76 -23.54
C PRO A 171 -18.82 14.83 -23.33
N VAL A 172 -18.22 16.01 -23.46
CA VAL A 172 -16.78 16.21 -23.24
C VAL A 172 -16.43 15.94 -21.78
N SER A 173 -17.16 16.55 -20.86
CA SER A 173 -16.95 16.39 -19.42
C SER A 173 -17.11 14.94 -18.96
N ILE A 174 -18.09 14.21 -19.51
CA ILE A 174 -18.33 12.80 -19.18
C ILE A 174 -17.17 11.93 -19.70
N VAL A 175 -16.72 12.13 -20.94
CA VAL A 175 -15.61 11.35 -21.52
C VAL A 175 -14.32 11.56 -20.72
N PHE A 176 -14.01 12.82 -20.35
CA PHE A 176 -12.85 13.12 -19.52
C PHE A 176 -12.99 12.51 -18.11
N SER A 177 -14.17 12.57 -17.51
CA SER A 177 -14.42 11.96 -16.19
C SER A 177 -14.23 10.45 -16.22
N LEU A 178 -14.70 9.76 -17.27
CA LEU A 178 -14.48 8.33 -17.45
C LEU A 178 -13.00 8.00 -17.66
N PHE A 179 -12.27 8.82 -18.41
CA PHE A 179 -10.83 8.65 -18.60
C PHE A 179 -10.06 8.79 -17.27
N ILE A 180 -10.40 9.81 -16.48
CA ILE A 180 -9.83 10.01 -15.14
C ILE A 180 -10.16 8.81 -14.23
N LEU A 181 -11.40 8.32 -14.25
CA LEU A 181 -11.81 7.16 -13.45
C LEU A 181 -10.96 5.92 -13.77
N ILE A 182 -10.66 5.67 -15.04
CA ILE A 182 -9.80 4.55 -15.45
C ILE A 182 -8.38 4.74 -14.90
N ILE A 183 -7.83 5.95 -15.01
CA ILE A 183 -6.52 6.27 -14.43
C ILE A 183 -6.52 6.04 -12.93
N GLU A 184 -7.55 6.48 -12.23
CA GLU A 184 -7.67 6.30 -10.78
C GLU A 184 -7.73 4.83 -10.36
N ILE A 185 -8.41 3.97 -11.11
CA ILE A 185 -8.42 2.53 -10.85
C ILE A 185 -6.98 1.97 -10.92
N ILE A 186 -6.20 2.39 -11.91
CA ILE A 186 -4.79 1.97 -12.05
C ILE A 186 -3.96 2.52 -10.89
N VAL A 187 -4.14 3.80 -10.56
CA VAL A 187 -3.41 4.46 -9.45
C VAL A 187 -3.72 3.79 -8.11
N THR A 188 -4.97 3.38 -7.85
CA THR A 188 -5.33 2.68 -6.61
C THR A 188 -4.63 1.34 -6.48
N ALA A 189 -4.49 0.58 -7.57
CA ALA A 189 -3.75 -0.68 -7.58
C ALA A 189 -2.25 -0.46 -7.34
N ILE A 190 -1.66 0.51 -8.04
CA ILE A 190 -0.26 0.91 -7.86
C ILE A 190 0.00 1.39 -6.43
N GLN A 191 -0.94 2.10 -5.82
CA GLN A 191 -0.81 2.60 -4.45
C GLN A 191 -0.77 1.46 -3.42
N ALA A 192 -1.64 0.46 -3.57
CA ALA A 192 -1.62 -0.73 -2.73
C ALA A 192 -0.29 -1.50 -2.89
N TYR A 193 0.19 -1.62 -4.12
CA TYR A 193 1.48 -2.24 -4.43
C TYR A 193 2.64 -1.49 -3.78
N ILE A 194 2.77 -0.18 -4.00
CA ILE A 194 3.87 0.63 -3.46
C ILE A 194 3.89 0.59 -1.94
N PHE A 195 2.73 0.71 -1.28
CA PHE A 195 2.64 0.64 0.17
C PHE A 195 3.14 -0.71 0.69
N THR A 196 2.73 -1.80 0.05
CA THR A 196 3.11 -3.16 0.44
C THR A 196 4.60 -3.42 0.20
N VAL A 197 5.15 -2.98 -0.94
CA VAL A 197 6.58 -3.09 -1.26
C VAL A 197 7.43 -2.32 -0.24
N LEU A 198 7.08 -1.07 0.07
CA LEU A 198 7.83 -0.28 1.04
C LEU A 198 7.73 -0.88 2.45
N SER A 199 6.56 -1.41 2.84
CA SER A 199 6.41 -2.12 4.11
C SER A 199 7.28 -3.38 4.16
N ALA A 200 7.31 -4.16 3.08
CA ALA A 200 8.15 -5.35 2.96
C ALA A 200 9.65 -5.01 3.00
N LEU A 201 10.06 -3.93 2.30
CA LEU A 201 11.42 -3.43 2.32
C LEU A 201 11.86 -3.04 3.75
N TYR A 202 11.00 -2.33 4.49
CA TYR A 202 11.30 -1.96 5.88
C TYR A 202 11.44 -3.17 6.79
N PHE A 203 10.59 -4.19 6.61
CA PHE A 203 10.73 -5.45 7.35
C PHE A 203 12.01 -6.21 6.95
N GLY A 204 12.37 -6.20 5.68
CA GLY A 204 13.63 -6.77 5.20
C GLY A 204 14.83 -6.12 5.89
N MET A 205 14.93 -4.79 5.80
CA MET A 205 15.99 -4.01 6.46
C MET A 205 16.01 -4.22 7.98
N ALA A 206 14.86 -4.29 8.63
CA ALA A 206 14.76 -4.51 10.07
C ALA A 206 15.21 -5.90 10.51
N THR A 207 15.16 -6.89 9.61
CA THR A 207 15.45 -8.30 9.91
C THR A 207 16.72 -8.83 9.25
N GLU A 208 17.42 -7.99 8.48
CA GLU A 208 18.67 -8.37 7.82
C GLU A 208 19.73 -8.74 8.84
N GLU A 209 20.35 -9.92 8.67
CA GLU A 209 21.48 -10.40 9.46
C GLU A 209 22.79 -10.04 8.75
N GLU A 210 23.82 -9.62 9.50
CA GLU A 210 25.16 -9.46 8.94
C GLU A 210 25.58 -10.79 8.29
N LYS A 211 25.76 -10.78 6.98
CA LYS A 211 26.52 -11.85 6.32
C LYS A 211 27.96 -11.68 6.76
N HIS A 212 28.40 -12.51 7.69
CA HIS A 212 29.82 -12.67 7.95
C HIS A 212 30.48 -13.19 6.66
N HIS A 213 31.17 -12.31 5.96
CA HIS A 213 32.19 -12.67 4.99
C HIS A 213 33.51 -12.84 5.70
#